data_be52be0ed16998664c3b6711ca7324c9
#
_entry.id   be52be0ed16998664c3b6711ca7324c9
#
_cell.length_a   1.000
_cell.length_b   1.000
_cell.length_c   1.000
_cell.angle_alpha   90.00
_cell.angle_beta   90.00
_cell.angle_gamma   90.00
#
_symmetry.space_group_name_H-M   'P 1'
#
loop_
_entity.id
_entity.type
_entity.pdbx_description
1 polymer ?
#
loop_
_entity_poly.entity_id
_entity_poly.type
_entity_poly.pdbx_seq_one_letter_code
_entity_poly.pdbx_strand_id
1 'polypeptide(L)' 'MKKYFVLVNKEGLPFISLRREPKDCPLVSICSDLASAKSLMRAFLESKEKDGTAKLT' A
#
# COMPACT_ATOMS: atom_id res chain seq x y z
N MET A 1 0.37 14.65 15.89
CA MET A 1 1.15 13.53 15.38
C MET A 1 0.69 13.18 13.99
N LYS A 2 1.65 12.98 13.11
CA LYS A 2 1.35 12.61 11.73
C LYS A 2 1.24 11.11 11.59
N LYS A 3 0.19 10.65 10.96
CA LYS A 3 0.01 9.26 10.63
C LYS A 3 -0.05 9.12 9.12
N TYR A 4 0.54 8.06 8.62
CA TYR A 4 0.57 7.77 7.20
C TYR A 4 -0.29 6.54 6.94
N PHE A 5 -1.31 6.72 6.12
CA PHE A 5 -2.24 5.66 5.79
C PHE A 5 -1.83 5.04 4.46
N VAL A 6 -1.63 3.74 4.44
CA VAL A 6 -1.32 3.03 3.21
C VAL A 6 -2.63 2.43 2.69
N LEU A 7 -3.04 2.91 1.53
CA LEU A 7 -4.30 2.51 0.91
C LEU A 7 -4.02 1.89 -0.46
N VAL A 8 -5.00 1.19 -0.98
CA VAL A 8 -4.90 0.57 -2.30
C VAL A 8 -5.95 1.18 -3.21
N ASN A 9 -5.54 1.64 -4.39
CA ASN A 9 -6.49 2.24 -5.34
C ASN A 9 -7.24 1.17 -6.14
N LYS A 10 -8.10 1.62 -7.05
CA LYS A 10 -8.90 0.71 -7.86
C LYS A 10 -8.06 -0.19 -8.77
N GLU A 11 -6.87 0.25 -9.10
CA GLU A 11 -5.95 -0.52 -9.93
C GLU A 11 -5.17 -1.56 -9.11
N GLY A 12 -5.35 -1.57 -7.80
CA GLY A 12 -4.65 -2.49 -6.93
C GLY A 12 -3.26 -2.02 -6.56
N LEU A 13 -2.96 -0.73 -6.75
CA LEU A 13 -1.66 -0.16 -6.41
C LEU A 13 -1.74 0.58 -5.08
N PRO A 14 -0.73 0.41 -4.21
CA PRO A 14 -0.72 1.09 -2.93
C PRO A 14 -0.31 2.56 -3.08
N PHE A 15 -0.83 3.38 -2.19
CA PHE A 15 -0.43 4.78 -2.11
C PHE A 15 -0.49 5.26 -0.67
N ILE A 16 0.23 6.34 -0.37
CA ILE A 16 0.29 6.89 0.97
C ILE A 16 -0.57 8.15 1.02
N SER A 17 -1.39 8.24 2.06
CA SER A 17 -2.21 9.40 2.29
C SER A 17 -2.05 9.88 3.74
N LEU A 18 -2.20 11.17 3.96
CA LEU A 18 -2.18 11.73 5.31
C LEU A 18 -3.54 11.59 5.99
N ARG A 19 -4.55 11.21 5.23
CA ARG A 19 -5.91 10.99 5.73
C ARG A 19 -6.42 9.66 5.21
N ARG A 20 -7.37 9.10 5.94
CA ARG A 20 -8.01 7.87 5.48
C ARG A 20 -9.07 8.18 4.43
N GLU A 21 -8.59 8.69 3.30
CA GLU A 21 -9.44 9.04 2.16
C GLU A 21 -8.71 8.66 0.88
N PRO A 22 -9.43 8.24 -0.14
CA PRO A 22 -10.89 8.04 -0.17
C PRO A 22 -11.32 6.79 0.61
N LYS A 23 -12.53 6.83 1.14
CA LYS A 23 -13.05 5.73 1.98
C LYS A 23 -13.33 4.45 1.19
N ASP A 24 -13.51 4.58 -0.11
CA ASP A 24 -13.76 3.43 -0.98
C ASP A 24 -12.48 2.66 -1.31
N CYS A 25 -11.32 3.16 -0.91
CA CYS A 25 -10.07 2.43 -1.07
C CYS A 25 -9.76 1.65 0.20
N PRO A 26 -9.46 0.35 0.09
CA PRO A 26 -9.15 -0.44 1.27
C PRO A 26 -7.87 0.03 1.96
N LEU A 27 -7.88 0.00 3.28
CA LEU A 27 -6.74 0.38 4.09
C LEU A 27 -5.84 -0.83 4.29
N VAL A 28 -4.56 -0.69 3.96
CA VAL A 28 -3.58 -1.75 4.16
C VAL A 28 -2.99 -1.65 5.57
N SER A 29 -2.54 -0.46 5.94
CA SER A 29 -1.93 -0.27 7.25
C SER A 29 -1.83 1.21 7.58
N ILE A 30 -1.57 1.49 8.86
CA ILE A 30 -1.33 2.83 9.35
C ILE A 30 0.08 2.85 9.91
N CYS A 31 0.90 3.76 9.42
CA CYS A 31 2.29 3.89 9.85
C CYS A 31 2.52 5.22 10.54
N SER A 32 3.46 5.24 11.48
CA SER A 32 3.79 6.47 12.20
C SER A 32 4.86 7.29 11.52
N ASP A 33 5.57 6.73 10.54
CA ASP A 33 6.57 7.47 9.77
C ASP A 33 6.50 7.10 8.29
N LEU A 34 7.07 7.98 7.47
CA LEU A 34 7.04 7.82 6.02
C LEU A 34 7.90 6.64 5.57
N ALA A 35 9.02 6.41 6.22
CA ALA A 35 9.92 5.31 5.86
C ALA A 35 9.21 3.95 6.00
N SER A 36 8.49 3.76 7.10
CA SER A 36 7.73 2.53 7.32
C SER A 36 6.64 2.37 6.27
N ALA A 37 5.96 3.46 5.94
CA ALA A 37 4.90 3.42 4.92
C ALA A 37 5.47 3.03 3.56
N LYS A 38 6.61 3.60 3.19
CA LYS A 38 7.27 3.27 1.92
C LYS A 38 7.72 1.82 1.88
N SER A 39 8.29 1.32 2.97
CA SER A 39 8.70 -0.07 3.07
C SER A 39 7.52 -1.01 2.88
N LEU A 40 6.40 -0.67 3.50
CA LEU A 40 5.20 -1.47 3.38
C LEU A 40 4.66 -1.48 1.96
N MET A 41 4.67 -0.33 1.29
CA MET A 41 4.26 -0.24 -0.10
C MET A 41 5.14 -1.11 -0.99
N ARG A 42 6.43 -1.06 -0.77
CA ARG A 42 7.37 -1.85 -1.55
C ARG A 42 7.13 -3.34 -1.35
N ALA A 43 6.94 -3.77 -0.12
CA ALA A 43 6.65 -5.17 0.18
C ALA A 43 5.36 -5.61 -0.50
N PHE A 44 4.36 -4.76 -0.50
CA PHE A 44 3.09 -5.05 -1.14
C PHE A 44 3.27 -5.24 -2.65
N LEU A 45 4.02 -4.34 -3.29
CA LEU A 45 4.27 -4.42 -4.72
C LEU A 45 5.10 -5.65 -5.09
N GLU A 46 6.10 -5.98 -4.30
CA GLU A 46 6.92 -7.16 -4.54
C GLU A 46 6.09 -8.44 -4.44
N SER A 47 5.21 -8.51 -3.46
CA SER A 47 4.34 -9.66 -3.29
C SER A 47 3.42 -9.82 -4.50
N LYS A 48 2.92 -8.71 -5.01
CA LYS A 48 2.03 -8.73 -6.18
C LYS A 48 2.78 -9.17 -7.44
N GLU A 49 4.01 -8.72 -7.59
CA GLU A 49 4.84 -9.12 -8.72
C GLU A 49 5.15 -10.61 -8.70
N LYS A 50 5.43 -11.14 -7.52
CA LYS A 50 5.70 -12.58 -7.36
C LYS A 50 4.48 -13.40 -7.77
N ASP A 51 3.29 -12.96 -7.37
CA ASP A 51 2.07 -13.65 -7.77
C ASP A 51 1.90 -13.64 -9.28
N GLY A 52 2.17 -12.51 -9.91
CA GLY A 52 2.10 -12.38 -11.34
C GLY A 52 3.12 -13.27 -12.04
N THR A 53 4.33 -13.29 -11.54
CA THR A 53 5.40 -14.12 -12.11
C THR A 53 5.08 -15.60 -11.97
N ALA A 54 4.56 -16.00 -10.83
CA ALA A 54 4.19 -17.39 -10.58
C ALA A 54 3.10 -17.84 -11.55
N LYS A 55 2.19 -16.98 -11.90
CA LYS A 55 1.13 -17.32 -12.86
C LYS A 55 1.64 -17.47 -14.28
N LEU A 56 2.70 -16.77 -14.62
CA LEU A 56 3.28 -16.83 -15.95
C LEU A 56 4.14 -18.07 -16.16
N THR A 57 4.61 -18.62 -15.09
CA THR A 57 5.41 -19.83 -15.14
C THR A 57 4.58 -21.08 -14.85
#